data_57c6e056cc4c48136eace91248e00ded
#
_entry.id   57c6e056cc4c48136eace91248e00ded
#
_cell.length_a   1.000
_cell.length_b   1.000
_cell.length_c   1.000
_cell.angle_alpha   90.00
_cell.angle_beta   90.00
_cell.angle_gamma   90.00
#
_symmetry.space_group_name_H-M   'P 1'
#
loop_
_entity.id
_entity.type
_entity.pdbx_description
1 polymer ?
#
loop_
_entity_poly.entity_id
_entity_poly.type
_entity_poly.pdbx_seq_one_letter_code
_entity_poly.pdbx_strand_id
1 'polypeptide(L)'
;MNVYLIVKAKVPKNIVNEFDEWYQKYHLSDAHFSFKSLKAFRCWINENEHHAYYKFKNIDIANNVIKGKSLEKMVKTFDKKWQGQVTRSRELIEIIQEV
;
A
#
# COMPACT_ATOMS: atom_id res chain seq x y z
N MET A 1 5.35 -18.82 5.54
CA MET A 1 4.07 -18.21 5.89
C MET A 1 3.90 -16.90 5.13
N ASN A 2 2.68 -16.60 4.73
CA ASN A 2 2.41 -15.38 3.97
C ASN A 2 2.60 -14.14 4.83
N VAL A 3 3.09 -13.10 4.19
CA VAL A 3 3.34 -11.80 4.82
C VAL A 3 2.61 -10.73 4.01
N TYR A 4 2.01 -9.77 4.68
CA TYR A 4 1.41 -8.62 4.01
C TYR A 4 2.13 -7.34 4.42
N LEU A 5 2.43 -6.52 3.42
CA LEU A 5 2.75 -5.12 3.63
C LEU A 5 1.44 -4.36 3.59
N ILE A 6 1.15 -3.61 4.64
CA ILE A 6 -0.06 -2.79 4.73
C ILE A 6 0.35 -1.34 4.70
N VAL A 7 -0.20 -0.60 3.75
CA VAL A 7 -0.02 0.85 3.65
C VAL A 7 -1.32 1.52 4.08
N LYS A 8 -1.27 2.26 5.17
CA LYS A 8 -2.42 2.93 5.77
C LYS A 8 -2.35 4.41 5.47
N ALA A 9 -3.45 5.00 5.04
CA ALA A 9 -3.52 6.41 4.72
C ALA A 9 -4.75 7.04 5.35
N LYS A 10 -4.56 8.23 5.94
CA LYS A 10 -5.67 9.07 6.37
C LYS A 10 -5.87 10.15 5.33
N VAL A 11 -7.07 10.20 4.76
CA VAL A 11 -7.39 10.99 3.59
C VAL A 11 -8.45 12.02 3.99
N PRO A 12 -8.16 13.33 3.83
CA PRO A 12 -9.16 14.36 4.10
C PRO A 12 -10.42 14.16 3.27
N LYS A 13 -11.58 14.44 3.85
CA LYS A 13 -12.88 14.25 3.22
C LYS A 13 -12.99 14.85 1.82
N ASN A 14 -12.44 16.02 1.64
CA ASN A 14 -12.58 16.77 0.38
C ASN A 14 -11.81 16.15 -0.79
N ILE A 15 -10.90 15.22 -0.54
CA ILE A 15 -10.12 14.56 -1.60
C ILE A 15 -10.31 13.04 -1.65
N VAL A 16 -11.23 12.48 -0.88
CA VAL A 16 -11.46 11.03 -0.83
C VAL A 16 -11.78 10.46 -2.20
N ASN A 17 -12.67 11.10 -2.94
CA ASN A 17 -13.06 10.60 -4.26
C ASN A 17 -11.91 10.64 -5.26
N GLU A 18 -11.15 11.72 -5.26
CA GLU A 18 -9.98 11.86 -6.12
C GLU A 18 -8.90 10.83 -5.77
N PHE A 19 -8.66 10.62 -4.47
CA PHE A 19 -7.71 9.62 -3.98
C PHE A 19 -8.14 8.20 -4.39
N ASP A 20 -9.42 7.87 -4.21
CA ASP A 20 -9.97 6.57 -4.58
C ASP A 20 -9.81 6.28 -6.06
N GLU A 21 -10.15 7.25 -6.89
CA GLU A 21 -10.03 7.12 -8.35
C GLU A 21 -8.58 6.94 -8.79
N TRP A 22 -7.65 7.70 -8.19
CA TRP A 22 -6.23 7.60 -8.50
C TRP A 22 -5.66 6.21 -8.15
N TYR A 23 -6.04 5.68 -6.97
CA TYR A 23 -5.64 4.35 -6.57
C TYR A 23 -6.20 3.28 -7.50
N GLN A 24 -7.47 3.40 -7.85
CA GLN A 24 -8.14 2.43 -8.74
C GLN A 24 -7.54 2.41 -10.13
N LYS A 25 -7.23 3.57 -10.68
CA LYS A 25 -6.72 3.66 -12.05
C LYS A 25 -5.24 3.35 -12.16
N TYR A 26 -4.45 3.72 -11.17
CA TYR A 26 -2.98 3.69 -11.32
C TYR A 26 -2.24 3.01 -10.19
N HIS A 27 -2.42 3.49 -8.96
CA HIS A 27 -1.43 3.25 -7.92
C HIS A 27 -1.40 1.81 -7.41
N LEU A 28 -2.54 1.16 -7.21
CA LEU A 28 -2.55 -0.23 -6.72
C LEU A 28 -1.85 -1.15 -7.71
N SER A 29 -2.19 -1.05 -8.99
CA SER A 29 -1.57 -1.87 -10.05
C SER A 29 -0.09 -1.60 -10.17
N ASP A 30 0.29 -0.32 -10.15
CA ASP A 30 1.69 0.08 -10.28
C ASP A 30 2.53 -0.43 -9.11
N ALA A 31 2.02 -0.32 -7.89
CA ALA A 31 2.71 -0.82 -6.70
C ALA A 31 2.81 -2.35 -6.73
N HIS A 32 1.71 -3.03 -7.03
CA HIS A 32 1.70 -4.49 -7.16
C HIS A 32 2.76 -4.98 -8.14
N PHE A 33 2.83 -4.36 -9.30
CA PHE A 33 3.78 -4.70 -10.34
C PHE A 33 5.22 -4.41 -9.90
N SER A 34 5.43 -3.23 -9.32
CA SER A 34 6.76 -2.79 -8.86
C SER A 34 7.30 -3.67 -7.74
N PHE A 35 6.44 -4.06 -6.80
CA PHE A 35 6.83 -4.90 -5.66
C PHE A 35 6.91 -6.38 -6.03
N LYS A 36 6.37 -6.78 -7.17
CA LYS A 36 6.22 -8.19 -7.55
C LYS A 36 5.45 -8.97 -6.48
N SER A 37 4.45 -8.34 -5.90
CA SER A 37 3.63 -9.00 -4.88
C SER A 37 2.80 -10.12 -5.50
N LEU A 38 2.43 -11.10 -4.69
CA LEU A 38 1.59 -12.22 -5.14
C LEU A 38 0.15 -11.76 -5.36
N LYS A 39 -0.29 -10.78 -4.56
CA LYS A 39 -1.65 -10.29 -4.58
C LYS A 39 -1.65 -8.87 -4.02
N ALA A 40 -2.55 -8.04 -4.50
CA ALA A 40 -2.75 -6.70 -3.95
C ALA A 40 -4.25 -6.43 -3.89
N PHE A 41 -4.68 -5.80 -2.82
CA PHE A 41 -6.05 -5.34 -2.67
C PHE A 41 -6.09 -4.14 -1.73
N ARG A 42 -7.19 -3.42 -1.75
CA ARG A 42 -7.34 -2.22 -0.92
C ARG A 42 -8.76 -2.12 -0.40
N CYS A 43 -8.92 -1.37 0.68
CA CYS A 43 -10.23 -1.16 1.27
C CYS A 43 -10.28 0.18 1.98
N TRP A 44 -11.49 0.65 2.23
CA TRP A 44 -11.76 1.76 3.13
C TRP A 44 -12.20 1.18 4.46
N ILE A 45 -11.46 1.50 5.53
CA ILE A 45 -11.80 1.07 6.90
C ILE A 45 -13.00 1.87 7.42
N ASN A 46 -13.00 3.14 7.06
CA ASN A 46 -14.08 4.08 7.34
C ASN A 46 -14.07 5.14 6.24
N GLU A 47 -14.80 6.22 6.42
CA GLU A 47 -14.98 7.23 5.36
C GLU A 47 -13.70 7.98 4.97
N ASN A 48 -12.64 7.91 5.79
CA ASN A 48 -11.40 8.64 5.52
C ASN A 48 -10.11 7.88 5.84
N GLU A 49 -10.21 6.59 6.08
CA GLU A 49 -9.00 5.75 6.28
C GLU A 49 -8.95 4.64 5.25
N HIS A 50 -7.87 4.62 4.49
CA HIS A 50 -7.65 3.69 3.38
C HIS A 50 -6.50 2.76 3.71
N HIS A 51 -6.67 1.47 3.43
CA HIS A 51 -5.61 0.47 3.58
C HIS A 51 -5.39 -0.25 2.25
N ALA A 52 -4.12 -0.38 1.87
CA ALA A 52 -3.70 -1.19 0.72
C ALA A 52 -2.81 -2.33 1.22
N TYR A 53 -3.05 -3.53 0.71
CA TYR A 53 -2.40 -4.76 1.14
C TYR A 53 -1.63 -5.37 -0.02
N TYR A 54 -0.37 -5.75 0.24
CA TYR A 54 0.48 -6.43 -0.74
C TYR A 54 1.02 -7.71 -0.12
N LYS A 55 0.71 -8.84 -0.76
CA LYS A 55 1.04 -10.17 -0.23
C LYS A 55 2.40 -10.64 -0.74
N PHE A 56 3.21 -11.18 0.17
CA PHE A 56 4.50 -11.78 -0.15
C PHE A 56 4.57 -13.20 0.42
N LYS A 57 5.41 -14.03 -0.20
CA LYS A 57 5.56 -15.43 0.19
C LYS A 57 6.14 -15.59 1.59
N ASN A 58 7.09 -14.73 1.97
CA ASN A 58 7.76 -14.80 3.25
C ASN A 58 8.31 -13.42 3.67
N ILE A 59 8.78 -13.34 4.91
CA ILE A 59 9.27 -12.10 5.49
C ILE A 59 10.54 -11.57 4.82
N ASP A 60 11.41 -12.46 4.34
CA ASP A 60 12.66 -12.04 3.69
C ASP A 60 12.39 -11.30 2.39
N ILE A 61 11.47 -11.83 1.59
CA ILE A 61 11.03 -11.19 0.34
C ILE A 61 10.42 -9.83 0.63
N ALA A 62 9.53 -9.76 1.63
CA ALA A 62 8.88 -8.50 2.02
C ALA A 62 9.90 -7.47 2.49
N ASN A 63 10.86 -7.87 3.33
CA ASN A 63 11.91 -6.98 3.80
C ASN A 63 12.79 -6.46 2.66
N ASN A 64 13.08 -7.30 1.67
CA ASN A 64 13.85 -6.87 0.50
C ASN A 64 13.11 -5.80 -0.30
N VAL A 65 11.79 -5.92 -0.42
CA VAL A 65 10.97 -4.89 -1.08
C VAL A 65 11.02 -3.58 -0.30
N ILE A 66 10.87 -3.64 1.01
CA ILE A 66 10.87 -2.45 1.87
C ILE A 66 12.20 -1.70 1.80
N LYS A 67 13.32 -2.44 1.76
CA LYS A 67 14.67 -1.85 1.69
C LYS A 67 15.07 -1.46 0.28
N GLY A 68 14.30 -1.86 -0.72
CA GLY A 68 14.66 -1.75 -2.11
C GLY A 68 14.17 -0.48 -2.80
N LYS A 69 14.59 -0.35 -4.05
CA LYS A 69 14.23 0.78 -4.90
C LYS A 69 12.77 0.79 -5.30
N SER A 70 12.11 -0.36 -5.31
CA SER A 70 10.69 -0.46 -5.65
C SER A 70 9.82 0.35 -4.71
N LEU A 71 10.03 0.20 -3.40
CA LEU A 71 9.28 0.98 -2.41
C LEU A 71 9.63 2.46 -2.51
N GLU A 72 10.90 2.78 -2.63
CA GLU A 72 11.36 4.17 -2.79
C GLU A 72 10.67 4.85 -3.97
N LYS A 73 10.58 4.16 -5.11
CA LYS A 73 9.88 4.66 -6.30
C LYS A 73 8.40 4.92 -6.02
N MET A 74 7.73 3.99 -5.35
CA MET A 74 6.30 4.14 -5.05
C MET A 74 6.04 5.24 -4.02
N VAL A 75 6.93 5.43 -3.07
CA VAL A 75 6.88 6.55 -2.12
C VAL A 75 6.98 7.88 -2.86
N LYS A 76 7.92 8.00 -3.78
CA LYS A 76 8.08 9.22 -4.59
C LYS A 76 6.84 9.52 -5.44
N THR A 77 6.28 8.50 -6.07
CA THR A 77 5.06 8.63 -6.88
C THR A 77 3.88 9.10 -6.03
N PHE A 78 3.72 8.51 -4.86
CA PHE A 78 2.67 8.89 -3.92
C PHE A 78 2.86 10.33 -3.44
N ASP A 79 4.06 10.67 -2.99
CA ASP A 79 4.36 11.99 -2.43
C ASP A 79 4.20 13.09 -3.48
N LYS A 80 4.59 12.83 -4.72
CA LYS A 80 4.40 13.78 -5.81
C LYS A 80 2.94 14.20 -5.96
N LYS A 81 2.02 13.28 -5.73
CA LYS A 81 0.57 13.54 -5.87
C LYS A 81 -0.04 14.08 -4.58
N TRP A 82 0.34 13.57 -3.42
CA TRP A 82 -0.41 13.75 -2.17
C TRP A 82 0.38 14.35 -1.02
N GLN A 83 1.65 14.65 -1.17
CA GLN A 83 2.47 15.18 -0.08
C GLN A 83 1.84 16.43 0.54
N GLY A 84 1.78 16.44 1.88
CA GLY A 84 1.17 17.55 2.62
C GLY A 84 -0.35 17.45 2.73
N GLN A 85 -0.99 16.49 2.04
CA GLN A 85 -2.44 16.31 2.06
C GLN A 85 -2.88 15.02 2.75
N VAL A 86 -2.09 13.96 2.61
CA VAL A 86 -2.41 12.63 3.11
C VAL A 86 -1.29 12.17 4.04
N THR A 87 -1.67 11.75 5.27
CA THR A 87 -0.72 11.10 6.19
C THR A 87 -0.74 9.59 5.96
N ARG A 88 0.43 8.98 6.08
CA ARG A 88 0.61 7.59 5.70
C ARG A 88 1.51 6.86 6.68
N SER A 89 1.20 5.58 6.93
CA SER A 89 2.04 4.69 7.71
C SER A 89 2.07 3.32 7.06
N ARG A 90 3.05 2.49 7.43
CA ARG A 90 3.24 1.15 6.90
C ARG A 90 3.54 0.18 8.02
N GLU A 91 3.10 -1.07 7.83
CA GLU A 91 3.48 -2.16 8.72
C GLU A 91 3.54 -3.47 7.94
N LEU A 92 4.32 -4.41 8.47
CA LEU A 92 4.32 -5.79 7.98
C LEU A 92 3.59 -6.67 8.99
N ILE A 93 2.76 -7.56 8.47
CA ILE A 93 2.15 -8.61 9.30
C ILE A 93 2.53 -9.96 8.73
N GLU A 94 2.81 -10.90 9.59
CA GLU A 94 3.07 -12.28 9.23
C GLU A 94 1.89 -13.12 9.69
N ILE A 95 1.29 -13.85 8.75
CA ILE A 95 0.14 -14.70 9.07
C ILE A 95 0.66 -15.97 9.72
N ILE A 96 0.25 -16.22 10.96
CA ILE A 96 0.70 -17.38 11.72
C ILE A 96 -0.29 -18.53 11.70
N GLN A 97 -1.54 -18.26 11.30
CA GLN A 97 -2.57 -19.30 11.22
C GLN A 97 -3.72 -18.83 10.33
N GLU A 98 -4.17 -19.72 9.48
CA GLU A 98 -5.40 -19.56 8.69
C GLU A 98 -6.25 -20.80 8.87
N VAL A 99 -7.55 -20.63 8.93
CA VAL A 99 -8.50 -21.74 9.02
C VAL A 99 -9.52 -21.66 7.90
#